data_2e3c451ae526822dce6a12e4bd5df4e0
#
_entry.id   2e3c451ae526822dce6a12e4bd5df4e0
#
_cell.length_a   1.000
_cell.length_b   1.000
_cell.length_c   1.000
_cell.angle_alpha   90.00
_cell.angle_beta   90.00
_cell.angle_gamma   90.00
#
_symmetry.space_group_name_H-M   'P 1'
#
loop_
_entity.id
_entity.type
_entity.pdbx_description
1 polymer ?
#
loop_
_entity_poly.entity_id
_entity_poly.type
_entity_poly.pdbx_seq_one_letter_code
_entity_poly.pdbx_strand_id
1 'polypeptide(L)'
;MFDRINILKQKGYSPDLILDIGAHHGNWTYSMLQIYSNCEYKLFEAIDYTELNRYNNIPNITRYNAVLNNKIEEIPWYEMRNTGDSMFKEKTYHFDNCNIITKTTNTLNNLLVIPESIKNIFIKIDCQGAEIPILQGASNLLDKTDFILLEIPLFGQYNENVPSFLEHIKYMDSIGFIPYDITDNHYINNFNMQLDVIFINKLHPFNIVVNELLMKK
;
A
#
# COMPACT_ATOMS: atom_id res chain seq x y z
N MET A 1 9.79 8.02 -6.43
CA MET A 1 8.34 7.80 -6.14
C MET A 1 7.50 9.08 -6.36
N PHE A 2 7.62 10.15 -5.58
CA PHE A 2 6.68 11.29 -5.56
C PHE A 2 6.60 12.08 -6.86
N ASP A 3 7.67 12.18 -7.65
CA ASP A 3 7.63 12.79 -8.98
C ASP A 3 6.68 12.02 -9.93
N ARG A 4 6.65 10.68 -9.82
CA ARG A 4 5.76 9.83 -10.62
C ARG A 4 4.30 10.03 -10.19
N ILE A 5 4.03 10.13 -8.90
CA ILE A 5 2.69 10.43 -8.37
C ILE A 5 2.24 11.86 -8.78
N ASN A 6 3.16 12.83 -8.75
CA ASN A 6 2.85 14.20 -9.20
C ASN A 6 2.48 14.26 -10.69
N ILE A 7 3.02 13.35 -11.52
CA ILE A 7 2.59 13.22 -12.92
C ILE A 7 1.12 12.79 -13.03
N LEU A 8 0.61 11.94 -12.13
CA LEU A 8 -0.83 11.60 -12.11
C LEU A 8 -1.68 12.86 -11.89
N LYS A 9 -1.30 13.70 -10.91
CA LYS A 9 -1.94 14.99 -10.66
C LYS A 9 -1.91 15.91 -11.88
N GLN A 10 -0.76 16.02 -12.54
CA GLN A 10 -0.60 16.83 -13.76
C GLN A 10 -1.49 16.33 -14.91
N LYS A 11 -1.78 15.03 -14.95
CA LYS A 11 -2.73 14.41 -15.90
C LYS A 11 -4.20 14.55 -15.48
N GLY A 12 -4.49 15.24 -14.36
CA GLY A 12 -5.83 15.53 -13.89
C GLY A 12 -6.39 14.52 -12.87
N TYR A 13 -5.59 13.55 -12.41
CA TYR A 13 -6.04 12.64 -11.34
C TYR A 13 -6.14 13.40 -10.01
N SER A 14 -7.25 13.22 -9.31
CA SER A 14 -7.52 13.81 -7.99
C SER A 14 -8.27 12.77 -7.14
N PRO A 15 -7.61 12.14 -6.16
CA PRO A 15 -8.27 11.20 -5.26
C PRO A 15 -9.20 11.93 -4.29
N ASP A 16 -10.33 11.30 -3.94
CA ASP A 16 -11.18 11.70 -2.83
C ASP A 16 -10.63 11.17 -1.50
N LEU A 17 -10.02 9.98 -1.54
CA LEU A 17 -9.49 9.27 -0.39
C LEU A 17 -8.14 8.62 -0.72
N ILE A 18 -7.18 8.77 0.20
CA ILE A 18 -5.90 8.07 0.18
C ILE A 18 -5.80 7.17 1.40
N LEU A 19 -5.49 5.88 1.17
CA LEU A 19 -5.15 4.93 2.23
C LEU A 19 -3.63 4.74 2.26
N ASP A 20 -2.99 5.05 3.39
CA ASP A 20 -1.57 4.78 3.67
C ASP A 20 -1.49 3.60 4.63
N ILE A 21 -1.25 2.41 4.09
CA ILE A 21 -1.22 1.16 4.84
C ILE A 21 0.23 0.75 5.02
N GLY A 22 0.64 0.54 6.29
CA GLY A 22 2.03 0.54 6.71
C GLY A 22 2.58 1.97 6.74
N ALA A 23 1.90 2.85 7.48
CA ALA A 23 2.24 4.27 7.50
C ALA A 23 3.56 4.56 8.22
N HIS A 24 4.06 3.64 9.06
CA HIS A 24 5.28 3.76 9.85
C HIS A 24 5.32 5.12 10.58
N HIS A 25 6.34 5.94 10.38
CA HIS A 25 6.42 7.29 10.96
C HIS A 25 5.59 8.34 10.19
N GLY A 26 4.82 7.96 9.17
CA GLY A 26 3.95 8.85 8.39
C GLY A 26 4.67 9.75 7.39
N ASN A 27 5.92 9.46 7.04
CA ASN A 27 6.69 10.29 6.12
C ASN A 27 6.14 10.26 4.68
N TRP A 28 5.61 9.11 4.26
CA TRP A 28 4.94 8.99 2.98
C TRP A 28 3.70 9.88 2.92
N THR A 29 2.81 9.81 3.93
CA THR A 29 1.64 10.71 4.04
C THR A 29 2.05 12.18 4.03
N TYR A 30 3.13 12.57 4.74
CA TYR A 30 3.62 13.95 4.74
C TYR A 30 3.95 14.44 3.32
N SER A 31 4.63 13.61 2.53
CA SER A 31 4.96 13.94 1.15
C SER A 31 3.73 13.96 0.24
N MET A 32 2.77 13.05 0.44
CA MET A 32 1.51 13.01 -0.32
C MET A 32 0.64 14.24 -0.08
N LEU A 33 0.63 14.79 1.14
CA LEU A 33 -0.08 16.03 1.46
C LEU A 33 0.44 17.26 0.67
N GLN A 34 1.71 17.24 0.23
CA GLN A 34 2.24 18.30 -0.65
C GLN A 34 1.69 18.16 -2.08
N ILE A 35 1.27 16.95 -2.47
CA ILE A 35 0.68 16.70 -3.80
C ILE A 35 -0.84 16.82 -3.74
N TYR A 36 -1.49 16.15 -2.79
CA TYR A 36 -2.95 16.06 -2.64
C TYR A 36 -3.40 16.53 -1.25
N SER A 37 -3.49 17.86 -1.05
CA SER A 37 -3.85 18.43 0.25
C SER A 37 -5.35 18.39 0.57
N ASN A 38 -6.22 18.23 -0.44
CA ASN A 38 -7.66 18.43 -0.33
C ASN A 38 -8.49 17.14 -0.34
N CYS A 39 -7.88 15.97 -0.11
CA CYS A 39 -8.58 14.70 -0.01
C CYS A 39 -8.54 14.15 1.43
N GLU A 40 -9.35 13.13 1.70
CA GLU A 40 -9.29 12.40 2.96
C GLU A 40 -8.09 11.46 3.00
N TYR A 41 -7.53 11.26 4.18
CA TYR A 41 -6.47 10.28 4.45
C TYR A 41 -6.87 9.34 5.56
N LYS A 42 -6.58 8.05 5.38
CA LYS A 42 -6.69 7.05 6.44
C LYS A 42 -5.38 6.28 6.53
N LEU A 43 -4.72 6.43 7.68
CA LEU A 43 -3.41 5.85 7.95
C LEU A 43 -3.59 4.61 8.81
N PHE A 44 -2.99 3.50 8.40
CA PHE A 44 -2.99 2.24 9.14
C PHE A 44 -1.57 1.87 9.50
N GLU A 45 -1.35 1.63 10.79
CA GLU A 45 -0.05 1.21 11.30
C GLU A 45 -0.22 0.22 12.45
N ALA A 46 0.55 -0.86 12.41
CA ALA A 46 0.49 -1.93 13.42
C ALA A 46 1.16 -1.54 14.75
N ILE A 47 2.07 -0.57 14.69
CA ILE A 47 2.82 -0.05 15.85
C ILE A 47 2.38 1.38 16.12
N ASP A 48 2.08 1.69 17.38
CA ASP A 48 1.72 3.07 17.77
C ASP A 48 2.98 3.94 17.89
N TYR A 49 3.45 4.43 16.73
CA TYR A 49 4.56 5.37 16.67
C TYR A 49 4.12 6.78 17.08
N THR A 50 4.90 7.41 17.98
CA THR A 50 4.61 8.77 18.49
C THR A 50 4.67 9.84 17.41
N GLU A 51 5.44 9.62 16.35
CA GLU A 51 5.57 10.51 15.19
C GLU A 51 4.25 10.69 14.45
N LEU A 52 3.39 9.68 14.48
CA LEU A 52 2.05 9.76 13.89
C LEU A 52 1.13 10.73 14.63
N ASN A 53 1.46 11.15 15.89
CA ASN A 53 0.65 12.12 16.64
C ASN A 53 0.56 13.49 15.95
N ARG A 54 1.48 13.82 15.05
CA ARG A 54 1.41 15.04 14.21
C ARG A 54 0.14 15.13 13.37
N TYR A 55 -0.54 14.02 13.14
CA TYR A 55 -1.78 13.95 12.34
C TYR A 55 -3.07 14.01 13.17
N ASN A 56 -3.02 13.93 14.50
CA ASN A 56 -4.20 13.81 15.36
C ASN A 56 -5.20 14.97 15.24
N ASN A 57 -4.73 16.16 14.88
CA ASN A 57 -5.56 17.38 14.82
C ASN A 57 -5.75 17.88 13.38
N ILE A 58 -5.48 17.04 12.38
CA ILE A 58 -5.70 17.38 10.98
C ILE A 58 -7.06 16.82 10.56
N PRO A 59 -8.07 17.67 10.26
CA PRO A 59 -9.47 17.22 10.14
C PRO A 59 -9.73 16.15 9.07
N ASN A 60 -8.95 16.14 8.00
CA ASN A 60 -9.10 15.18 6.90
C ASN A 60 -8.19 13.95 7.03
N ILE A 61 -7.55 13.74 8.18
CA ILE A 61 -6.70 12.57 8.45
C ILE A 61 -7.26 11.76 9.61
N THR A 62 -7.46 10.46 9.39
CA THR A 62 -7.84 9.50 10.43
C THR A 62 -6.76 8.44 10.55
N ARG A 63 -6.40 8.10 11.79
CA ARG A 63 -5.40 7.07 12.11
C ARG A 63 -6.06 5.83 12.68
N TYR A 64 -5.52 4.68 12.32
CA TYR A 64 -5.89 3.36 12.83
C TYR A 64 -4.65 2.63 13.31
N ASN A 65 -4.57 2.30 14.58
CA ASN A 65 -3.58 1.34 15.07
C ASN A 65 -4.15 -0.07 14.87
N ALA A 66 -3.74 -0.73 13.78
CA ALA A 66 -4.31 -2.00 13.37
C ALA A 66 -3.33 -2.81 12.54
N VAL A 67 -3.33 -4.12 12.74
CA VAL A 67 -2.72 -5.10 11.83
C VAL A 67 -3.78 -5.54 10.84
N LEU A 68 -3.53 -5.35 9.55
CA LEU A 68 -4.48 -5.69 8.49
C LEU A 68 -4.18 -7.05 7.87
N ASN A 69 -5.25 -7.79 7.53
CA ASN A 69 -5.20 -9.10 6.90
C ASN A 69 -6.51 -9.35 6.11
N ASN A 70 -6.67 -10.55 5.53
CA ASN A 70 -7.89 -10.98 4.85
C ASN A 70 -9.02 -11.43 5.79
N LYS A 71 -8.74 -11.66 7.06
CA LYS A 71 -9.68 -12.09 8.10
C LYS A 71 -9.24 -11.60 9.48
N ILE A 72 -10.13 -11.70 10.47
CA ILE A 72 -9.84 -11.41 11.87
C ILE A 72 -9.34 -12.68 12.52
N GLU A 73 -8.10 -12.69 12.98
CA GLU A 73 -7.46 -13.84 13.65
C GLU A 73 -6.28 -13.39 14.51
N GLU A 74 -5.82 -14.24 15.39
CA GLU A 74 -4.55 -14.06 16.10
C GLU A 74 -3.40 -14.60 15.25
N ILE A 75 -2.34 -13.80 15.12
CA ILE A 75 -1.15 -14.12 14.33
C ILE A 75 0.12 -13.84 15.13
N PRO A 76 1.23 -14.54 14.84
CA PRO A 76 2.54 -14.09 15.27
C PRO A 76 2.91 -12.79 14.57
N TRP A 77 3.47 -11.85 15.33
CA TRP A 77 4.00 -10.59 14.86
C TRP A 77 5.47 -10.51 15.22
N TYR A 78 6.33 -10.31 14.22
CA TYR A 78 7.78 -10.20 14.38
C TYR A 78 8.14 -8.72 14.50
N GLU A 79 8.58 -8.30 15.70
CA GLU A 79 8.76 -6.90 16.04
C GLU A 79 10.21 -6.58 16.43
N MET A 80 10.80 -5.63 15.71
CA MET A 80 12.05 -4.95 16.03
C MET A 80 11.87 -3.44 16.18
N ARG A 81 10.63 -2.95 15.96
CA ARG A 81 10.23 -1.53 15.89
C ARG A 81 10.99 -0.79 14.79
N ASN A 82 11.06 -1.39 13.63
CA ASN A 82 11.69 -0.85 12.42
C ASN A 82 10.82 -1.11 11.18
N THR A 83 11.32 -0.80 9.99
CA THR A 83 10.58 -0.93 8.73
C THR A 83 10.29 -2.37 8.29
N GLY A 84 10.95 -3.37 8.89
CA GLY A 84 10.77 -4.79 8.57
C GLY A 84 9.72 -5.51 9.42
N ASP A 85 9.09 -4.82 10.38
CA ASP A 85 8.11 -5.44 11.28
C ASP A 85 6.89 -5.94 10.50
N SER A 86 6.56 -7.24 10.66
CA SER A 86 5.52 -7.90 9.87
C SER A 86 4.96 -9.15 10.55
N MET A 87 3.86 -9.67 10.02
CA MET A 87 3.37 -11.03 10.30
C MET A 87 4.23 -12.10 9.61
N PHE A 88 5.06 -11.72 8.67
CA PHE A 88 6.01 -12.59 7.95
C PHE A 88 7.42 -12.31 8.44
N LYS A 89 8.08 -13.31 9.00
CA LYS A 89 9.44 -13.13 9.54
C LYS A 89 10.41 -12.72 8.45
N GLU A 90 11.17 -11.65 8.69
CA GLU A 90 12.28 -11.29 7.82
C GLU A 90 13.45 -12.28 7.97
N LYS A 91 14.08 -12.64 6.86
CA LYS A 91 15.18 -13.64 6.80
C LYS A 91 16.56 -13.06 7.09
N THR A 92 16.68 -11.74 7.20
CA THR A 92 17.97 -11.13 7.47
C THR A 92 18.38 -11.31 8.91
N TYR A 93 19.68 -11.23 9.18
CA TYR A 93 20.23 -11.33 10.53
C TYR A 93 19.70 -10.26 11.50
N HIS A 94 19.13 -9.19 10.97
CA HIS A 94 18.49 -8.14 11.79
C HIS A 94 17.29 -8.68 12.59
N PHE A 95 16.64 -9.74 12.11
CA PHE A 95 15.48 -10.36 12.75
C PHE A 95 15.78 -11.65 13.51
N ASP A 96 17.07 -12.03 13.68
CA ASP A 96 17.46 -13.23 14.44
C ASP A 96 16.98 -13.20 15.90
N ASN A 97 16.93 -12.01 16.50
CA ASN A 97 16.52 -11.79 17.88
C ASN A 97 15.27 -10.90 18.00
N CYS A 98 14.37 -10.93 17.00
CA CYS A 98 13.14 -10.15 17.03
C CYS A 98 12.21 -10.64 18.17
N ASN A 99 11.43 -9.70 18.70
CA ASN A 99 10.33 -10.06 19.60
C ASN A 99 9.22 -10.71 18.80
N ILE A 100 8.72 -11.85 19.29
CA ILE A 100 7.54 -12.48 18.69
C ILE A 100 6.39 -12.28 19.68
N ILE A 101 5.40 -11.51 19.26
CA ILE A 101 4.20 -11.22 20.05
C ILE A 101 2.95 -11.66 19.26
N THR A 102 1.86 -11.90 19.98
CA THR A 102 0.57 -12.18 19.32
C THR A 102 -0.17 -10.87 19.08
N LYS A 103 -0.61 -10.65 17.84
CA LYS A 103 -1.51 -9.55 17.47
C LYS A 103 -2.79 -10.07 16.85
N THR A 104 -3.90 -9.38 17.09
CA THR A 104 -5.17 -9.65 16.41
C THR A 104 -5.24 -8.82 15.14
N THR A 105 -5.50 -9.46 14.02
CA THR A 105 -5.67 -8.81 12.73
C THR A 105 -7.08 -8.25 12.55
N ASN A 106 -7.24 -7.37 11.56
CA ASN A 106 -8.52 -6.86 11.11
C ASN A 106 -8.54 -6.78 9.57
N THR A 107 -9.70 -6.52 8.99
CA THR A 107 -9.85 -6.29 7.56
C THR A 107 -10.23 -4.84 7.27
N LEU A 108 -9.85 -4.33 6.10
CA LEU A 108 -10.30 -2.99 5.68
C LEU A 108 -11.82 -2.93 5.54
N ASN A 109 -12.46 -4.00 5.07
CA ASN A 109 -13.92 -4.10 4.98
C ASN A 109 -14.63 -3.96 6.33
N ASN A 110 -14.01 -4.43 7.42
CA ASN A 110 -14.56 -4.32 8.76
C ASN A 110 -14.31 -2.93 9.39
N LEU A 111 -13.16 -2.34 9.11
CA LEU A 111 -12.77 -1.05 9.72
C LEU A 111 -13.34 0.16 8.99
N LEU A 112 -13.65 0.04 7.68
CA LEU A 112 -14.02 1.16 6.85
C LEU A 112 -15.43 1.02 6.28
N VAL A 113 -16.22 2.06 6.49
CA VAL A 113 -17.42 2.33 5.69
C VAL A 113 -17.08 3.49 4.75
N ILE A 114 -17.13 3.25 3.46
CA ILE A 114 -16.81 4.26 2.44
C ILE A 114 -18.10 4.96 2.00
N PRO A 115 -18.22 6.27 2.24
CA PRO A 115 -19.39 7.03 1.79
C PRO A 115 -19.58 6.96 0.27
N GLU A 116 -20.83 7.12 -0.19
CA GLU A 116 -21.13 7.16 -1.62
C GLU A 116 -20.52 8.39 -2.33
N SER A 117 -20.18 9.43 -1.58
CA SER A 117 -19.46 10.60 -2.12
C SER A 117 -18.04 10.31 -2.54
N ILE A 118 -17.37 9.32 -1.94
CA ILE A 118 -16.02 8.87 -2.32
C ILE A 118 -16.13 8.02 -3.60
N LYS A 119 -15.45 8.46 -4.66
CA LYS A 119 -15.44 7.79 -5.96
C LYS A 119 -14.04 7.34 -6.38
N ASN A 120 -13.01 8.10 -6.00
CA ASN A 120 -11.64 7.95 -6.48
C ASN A 120 -10.73 7.65 -5.27
N ILE A 121 -10.26 6.41 -5.18
CA ILE A 121 -9.40 5.96 -4.07
C ILE A 121 -8.00 5.67 -4.60
N PHE A 122 -6.99 6.17 -3.89
CA PHE A 122 -5.60 5.76 -4.03
C PHE A 122 -5.19 4.96 -2.80
N ILE A 123 -4.67 3.74 -2.98
CA ILE A 123 -4.20 2.87 -1.90
C ILE A 123 -2.67 2.70 -2.01
N LYS A 124 -1.94 2.93 -0.93
CA LYS A 124 -0.54 2.48 -0.76
C LYS A 124 -0.52 1.35 0.24
N ILE A 125 0.17 0.25 -0.06
CA ILE A 125 0.42 -0.85 0.86
C ILE A 125 1.91 -1.18 0.82
N ASP A 126 2.52 -1.11 1.99
CA ASP A 126 3.92 -1.44 2.24
C ASP A 126 3.95 -2.10 3.64
N CYS A 127 3.70 -3.40 3.65
CA CYS A 127 3.49 -4.20 4.86
C CYS A 127 4.31 -5.49 4.86
N GLN A 128 5.42 -5.46 4.13
CA GLN A 128 6.45 -6.50 4.17
C GLN A 128 5.91 -7.91 3.94
N GLY A 129 5.10 -8.06 2.85
CA GLY A 129 4.56 -9.33 2.38
C GLY A 129 3.06 -9.54 2.64
N ALA A 130 2.39 -8.61 3.33
CA ALA A 130 0.95 -8.71 3.62
C ALA A 130 0.05 -8.05 2.55
N GLU A 131 0.59 -7.58 1.42
CA GLU A 131 -0.10 -6.80 0.40
C GLU A 131 -1.32 -7.54 -0.15
N ILE A 132 -1.14 -8.79 -0.59
CA ILE A 132 -2.24 -9.62 -1.12
C ILE A 132 -3.29 -9.93 -0.03
N PRO A 133 -2.95 -10.43 1.16
CA PRO A 133 -3.92 -10.63 2.23
C PRO A 133 -4.72 -9.36 2.58
N ILE A 134 -4.06 -8.20 2.63
CA ILE A 134 -4.74 -6.92 2.92
C ILE A 134 -5.75 -6.58 1.83
N LEU A 135 -5.38 -6.72 0.55
CA LEU A 135 -6.29 -6.48 -0.59
C LEU A 135 -7.47 -7.47 -0.62
N GLN A 136 -7.26 -8.73 -0.20
CA GLN A 136 -8.36 -9.69 -0.03
C GLN A 136 -9.36 -9.24 1.04
N GLY A 137 -8.89 -8.58 2.09
CA GLY A 137 -9.71 -7.97 3.15
C GLY A 137 -10.30 -6.60 2.78
N ALA A 138 -10.13 -6.13 1.52
CA ALA A 138 -10.51 -4.82 1.03
C ALA A 138 -11.52 -4.86 -0.14
N SER A 139 -12.17 -5.98 -0.38
CA SER A 139 -13.00 -6.19 -1.58
C SER A 139 -14.06 -5.11 -1.82
N ASN A 140 -14.61 -4.52 -0.76
CA ASN A 140 -15.63 -3.46 -0.83
C ASN A 140 -15.09 -2.10 -1.31
N LEU A 141 -13.76 -1.95 -1.43
CA LEU A 141 -13.10 -0.71 -1.83
C LEU A 141 -12.66 -0.74 -3.30
N LEU A 142 -12.43 -1.94 -3.86
CA LEU A 142 -11.74 -2.13 -5.13
C LEU A 142 -12.49 -1.48 -6.31
N ASP A 143 -13.81 -1.49 -6.30
CA ASP A 143 -14.63 -0.87 -7.37
C ASP A 143 -14.49 0.66 -7.42
N LYS A 144 -14.08 1.29 -6.30
CA LYS A 144 -13.84 2.74 -6.20
C LYS A 144 -12.34 3.08 -6.23
N THR A 145 -11.47 2.08 -6.35
CA THR A 145 -10.02 2.25 -6.34
C THR A 145 -9.49 2.43 -7.75
N ASP A 146 -8.81 3.56 -7.97
CA ASP A 146 -8.19 3.88 -9.26
C ASP A 146 -6.76 3.38 -9.36
N PHE A 147 -5.99 3.59 -8.28
CA PHE A 147 -4.57 3.25 -8.22
C PHE A 147 -4.22 2.54 -6.93
N ILE A 148 -3.32 1.56 -7.04
CA ILE A 148 -2.73 0.85 -5.91
C ILE A 148 -1.22 0.88 -6.06
N LEU A 149 -0.52 1.42 -5.07
CA LEU A 149 0.94 1.38 -4.94
C LEU A 149 1.31 0.25 -3.99
N LEU A 150 2.09 -0.71 -4.46
CA LEU A 150 2.60 -1.82 -3.67
C LEU A 150 4.12 -1.84 -3.67
N GLU A 151 4.73 -2.12 -2.51
CA GLU A 151 6.09 -2.64 -2.44
C GLU A 151 6.04 -4.15 -2.67
N ILE A 152 6.67 -4.65 -3.74
CA ILE A 152 6.63 -6.06 -4.10
C ILE A 152 8.03 -6.65 -4.32
N PRO A 153 8.28 -7.92 -3.93
CA PRO A 153 9.57 -8.56 -4.14
C PRO A 153 9.85 -8.74 -5.65
N LEU A 154 11.09 -8.52 -6.08
CA LEU A 154 11.54 -8.77 -7.45
C LEU A 154 12.52 -9.94 -7.50
N PHE A 155 13.72 -9.77 -6.93
CA PHE A 155 14.77 -10.78 -6.93
C PHE A 155 15.02 -11.28 -5.50
N GLY A 156 14.37 -12.39 -5.18
CA GLY A 156 14.34 -12.92 -3.81
C GLY A 156 13.17 -12.36 -3.00
N GLN A 157 13.13 -12.74 -1.75
CA GLN A 157 12.09 -12.36 -0.80
C GLN A 157 12.77 -12.12 0.54
N TYR A 158 12.57 -10.95 1.12
CA TYR A 158 13.08 -10.63 2.46
C TYR A 158 12.42 -11.47 3.52
N ASN A 159 11.10 -11.65 3.42
CA ASN A 159 10.28 -12.30 4.41
C ASN A 159 9.99 -13.73 4.03
N GLU A 160 9.76 -14.59 5.02
CA GLU A 160 9.38 -15.97 4.84
C GLU A 160 7.93 -16.08 4.34
N ASN A 161 7.69 -17.01 3.42
CA ASN A 161 6.34 -17.38 2.94
C ASN A 161 5.54 -16.24 2.29
N VAL A 162 6.18 -15.17 1.85
CA VAL A 162 5.51 -14.09 1.12
C VAL A 162 5.33 -14.45 -0.35
N PRO A 163 4.30 -13.90 -1.02
CA PRO A 163 4.10 -14.10 -2.45
C PRO A 163 5.28 -13.58 -3.27
N SER A 164 5.58 -14.26 -4.38
CA SER A 164 6.59 -13.82 -5.35
C SER A 164 6.10 -12.65 -6.20
N PHE A 165 7.01 -12.01 -6.95
CA PHE A 165 6.67 -10.99 -7.95
C PHE A 165 5.55 -11.46 -8.89
N LEU A 166 5.68 -12.66 -9.44
CA LEU A 166 4.70 -13.20 -10.38
C LEU A 166 3.33 -13.43 -9.74
N GLU A 167 3.28 -13.85 -8.48
CA GLU A 167 2.03 -14.03 -7.74
C GLU A 167 1.34 -12.69 -7.49
N HIS A 168 2.09 -11.63 -7.16
CA HIS A 168 1.53 -10.27 -7.05
C HIS A 168 0.93 -9.82 -8.38
N ILE A 169 1.66 -9.94 -9.50
CA ILE A 169 1.15 -9.53 -10.82
C ILE A 169 -0.11 -10.30 -11.20
N LYS A 170 -0.14 -11.64 -11.00
CA LYS A 170 -1.32 -12.46 -11.28
C LYS A 170 -2.51 -12.08 -10.40
N TYR A 171 -2.26 -11.84 -9.11
CA TYR A 171 -3.31 -11.44 -8.19
C TYR A 171 -3.90 -10.09 -8.59
N MET A 172 -3.06 -9.08 -8.85
CA MET A 172 -3.51 -7.75 -9.27
C MET A 172 -4.32 -7.82 -10.57
N ASP A 173 -3.87 -8.60 -11.56
CA ASP A 173 -4.63 -8.82 -12.80
C ASP A 173 -6.01 -9.45 -12.54
N SER A 174 -6.09 -10.42 -11.62
CA SER A 174 -7.33 -11.11 -11.26
C SER A 174 -8.36 -10.22 -10.56
N ILE A 175 -7.91 -9.18 -9.85
CA ILE A 175 -8.79 -8.20 -9.18
C ILE A 175 -9.00 -6.92 -10.02
N GLY A 176 -8.61 -6.93 -11.29
CA GLY A 176 -8.91 -5.87 -12.24
C GLY A 176 -7.87 -4.75 -12.33
N PHE A 177 -6.63 -4.96 -11.86
CA PHE A 177 -5.55 -3.98 -11.92
C PHE A 177 -4.39 -4.46 -12.78
N ILE A 178 -3.74 -3.54 -13.49
CA ILE A 178 -2.54 -3.81 -14.30
C ILE A 178 -1.40 -2.88 -13.89
N PRO A 179 -0.12 -3.29 -14.06
CA PRO A 179 1.01 -2.40 -13.80
C PRO A 179 0.92 -1.12 -14.65
N TYR A 180 1.12 0.02 -14.00
CA TYR A 180 1.10 1.34 -14.62
C TYR A 180 2.50 1.98 -14.65
N ASP A 181 3.21 1.94 -13.51
CA ASP A 181 4.51 2.58 -13.38
C ASP A 181 5.35 1.91 -12.28
N ILE A 182 6.68 1.99 -12.41
CA ILE A 182 7.63 1.63 -11.35
C ILE A 182 8.16 2.93 -10.77
N THR A 183 7.99 3.15 -9.48
CA THR A 183 8.27 4.43 -8.84
C THR A 183 9.54 4.44 -8.02
N ASP A 184 9.97 3.28 -7.54
CA ASP A 184 11.22 3.12 -6.80
C ASP A 184 11.77 1.70 -6.92
N ASN A 185 13.05 1.53 -6.55
CA ASN A 185 13.78 0.26 -6.59
C ASN A 185 14.64 0.13 -5.33
N HIS A 186 14.59 -1.01 -4.67
CA HIS A 186 15.33 -1.29 -3.44
C HIS A 186 16.44 -2.31 -3.70
N TYR A 187 17.68 -1.88 -3.50
CA TYR A 187 18.86 -2.70 -3.78
C TYR A 187 19.55 -3.17 -2.50
N ILE A 188 19.95 -4.47 -2.47
CA ILE A 188 20.94 -4.99 -1.53
C ILE A 188 22.12 -5.54 -2.35
N ASN A 189 23.33 -5.07 -2.07
CA ASN A 189 24.55 -5.52 -2.75
C ASN A 189 24.42 -5.49 -4.30
N ASN A 190 23.80 -4.44 -4.84
CA ASN A 190 23.47 -4.26 -6.26
C ASN A 190 22.45 -5.26 -6.86
N PHE A 191 21.81 -6.09 -6.06
CA PHE A 191 20.66 -6.87 -6.49
C PHE A 191 19.38 -6.09 -6.22
N ASN A 192 18.51 -5.96 -7.23
CA ASN A 192 17.21 -5.31 -7.06
C ASN A 192 16.26 -6.28 -6.36
N MET A 193 15.99 -6.04 -5.09
CA MET A 193 15.25 -6.94 -4.23
C MET A 193 13.75 -6.67 -4.26
N GLN A 194 13.35 -5.40 -4.31
CA GLN A 194 11.94 -4.97 -4.27
C GLN A 194 11.72 -3.81 -5.22
N LEU A 195 10.47 -3.67 -5.65
CA LEU A 195 9.97 -2.58 -6.48
C LEU A 195 8.75 -1.94 -5.82
N ASP A 196 8.69 -0.62 -5.90
CA ASP A 196 7.44 0.11 -5.69
C ASP A 196 6.72 0.25 -7.03
N VAL A 197 5.60 -0.45 -7.17
CA VAL A 197 4.83 -0.51 -8.41
C VAL A 197 3.46 0.12 -8.23
N ILE A 198 3.13 1.09 -9.06
CA ILE A 198 1.75 1.59 -9.19
C ILE A 198 1.00 0.69 -10.15
N PHE A 199 -0.13 0.19 -9.69
CA PHE A 199 -1.13 -0.50 -10.51
C PHE A 199 -2.31 0.44 -10.77
N ILE A 200 -2.90 0.33 -11.96
CA ILE A 200 -4.08 1.10 -12.37
C ILE A 200 -5.27 0.17 -12.59
N ASN A 201 -6.45 0.59 -12.18
CA ASN A 201 -7.69 -0.10 -12.48
C ASN A 201 -7.89 -0.19 -14.02
N LYS A 202 -8.21 -1.37 -14.55
CA LYS A 202 -8.41 -1.62 -15.98
C LYS A 202 -9.50 -0.72 -16.58
N LEU A 203 -10.46 -0.29 -15.79
CA LEU A 203 -11.57 0.57 -16.21
C LEU A 203 -11.25 2.07 -16.12
N HIS A 204 -10.09 2.46 -15.59
CA HIS A 204 -9.72 3.86 -15.43
C HIS A 204 -9.56 4.55 -16.79
N PRO A 205 -10.04 5.82 -16.94
CA PRO A 205 -10.00 6.55 -18.23
C PRO A 205 -8.60 6.68 -18.85
N PHE A 206 -7.53 6.66 -18.06
CA PHE A 206 -6.17 6.72 -18.61
C PHE A 206 -5.82 5.54 -19.53
N ASN A 207 -6.43 4.37 -19.33
CA ASN A 207 -6.23 3.23 -20.23
C ASN A 207 -6.80 3.47 -21.64
N ILE A 208 -7.90 4.25 -21.76
CA ILE A 208 -8.47 4.63 -23.06
C ILE A 208 -7.51 5.59 -23.77
N VAL A 209 -6.98 6.59 -23.05
CA VAL A 209 -6.03 7.57 -23.61
C VAL A 209 -4.76 6.89 -24.11
N VAL A 210 -4.21 5.93 -23.35
CA VAL A 210 -3.01 5.19 -23.79
C VAL A 210 -3.29 4.38 -25.06
N ASN A 211 -4.41 3.69 -25.13
CA ASN A 211 -4.80 2.95 -26.33
C ASN A 211 -4.93 3.87 -27.56
N GLU A 212 -5.55 5.06 -27.41
CA GLU A 212 -5.63 6.05 -28.47
C GLU A 212 -4.26 6.58 -28.90
N LEU A 213 -3.35 6.83 -27.97
CA LEU A 213 -1.98 7.27 -28.26
C LEU A 213 -1.19 6.22 -29.05
N LEU A 214 -1.36 4.93 -28.73
CA LEU A 214 -0.69 3.83 -29.43
C LEU A 214 -1.29 3.53 -30.80
N MET A 215 -2.56 3.89 -31.03
CA MET A 215 -3.26 3.68 -32.30
C MET A 215 -3.08 4.83 -33.30
N LYS A 216 -2.62 5.99 -32.85
CA LYS A 216 -2.24 7.11 -33.77
C LYS A 216 -0.91 6.78 -34.45
N LYS A 217 -0.99 6.30 -35.68
CA LYS A 217 0.15 6.28 -36.62
C LYS A 217 0.26 7.60 -37.36
#